data_c1edb940df42821fd13c54d1bb9952ef
#
_entry.id   c1edb940df42821fd13c54d1bb9952ef
#
_cell.length_a   1.000
_cell.length_b   1.000
_cell.length_c   1.000
_cell.angle_alpha   90.00
_cell.angle_beta   90.00
_cell.angle_gamma   90.00
#
_symmetry.space_group_name_H-M   'P 1'
#
loop_
_entity.id
_entity.type
_entity.pdbx_description
1 polymer ?
#
loop_
_entity_poly.entity_id
_entity_poly.type
_entity_poly.pdbx_seq_one_letter_code
_entity_poly.pdbx_strand_id
1 'polypeptide(L)'
;MKTLVIVDDEPSVVNGLRTYVDWAAQGIQLIGTADDGDTGLTLIRELRPDIVLTDVQMPSMDGITMAAEVRALLPDAKIVFISGHNDAEYLKSALQMHAADYIFKPVSRKELYAVMGKVTAALDAERRERDRVKEMQVKLTQSMPLLREKFLLSVVSDNINMAQVQDKLQFLGLPLLSADSYIIMVIVIDDVPQVMDSRSERDKQLLSYTVLNIIQELTDKQMRGVTFEKEPGEYVGILLTRSFGGQEADRSPENELLLLAESIRDNLRKWLKLSVTIGVGDGVGSLSEVPASYKQARAAADQKWYLGKNRILTMDNIESGENLRYRFEPEWSERVITALKSGDQSRLQGELSGIFGLLELNRGQGSRYAQNVSLHLILQSSQVLLELNGMTAEWEKREMEAWKLVMRQETIQDLLRYTESYLRHVCDFVEAKRCGKSSEVIERVRRLIGERYADNLTIADIAAGVYLSPTYVRLLYKQETGETVFEYLTKVRIEKAKMLLRDPQNKFYEVCYAVGYSDPSHFSKLFKKMTGSTPSAYREQQN
;
A
#
# COMPACT_ATOMS: atom_id res chain seq x y z
N MET A 1 -27.53 41.63 18.44
CA MET A 1 -27.95 42.68 19.41
C MET A 1 -28.23 41.99 20.72
N LYS A 2 -27.94 42.65 21.87
CA LYS A 2 -28.28 42.14 23.20
C LYS A 2 -29.75 42.43 23.47
N THR A 3 -30.44 41.55 24.17
CA THR A 3 -31.87 41.71 24.47
C THR A 3 -32.05 42.31 25.87
N LEU A 4 -32.99 43.27 25.99
CA LEU A 4 -33.26 43.98 27.23
C LEU A 4 -34.75 43.85 27.61
N VAL A 5 -35.03 43.61 28.88
CA VAL A 5 -36.34 43.77 29.51
C VAL A 5 -36.21 44.87 30.57
N ILE A 6 -37.20 45.75 30.61
CA ILE A 6 -37.31 46.83 31.62
C ILE A 6 -38.49 46.51 32.52
N VAL A 7 -38.31 46.63 33.84
CA VAL A 7 -39.35 46.42 34.85
C VAL A 7 -39.34 47.62 35.81
N ASP A 8 -40.43 48.41 35.83
CA ASP A 8 -40.54 49.57 36.70
C ASP A 8 -42.05 49.87 36.86
N ASP A 9 -42.51 50.06 38.08
CA ASP A 9 -43.95 50.34 38.36
C ASP A 9 -44.38 51.73 37.99
N GLU A 10 -43.43 52.63 37.72
CA GLU A 10 -43.75 53.99 37.23
C GLU A 10 -43.87 54.02 35.69
N PRO A 11 -45.09 54.18 35.11
CA PRO A 11 -45.33 54.26 33.65
C PRO A 11 -44.55 55.39 32.97
N SER A 12 -44.26 56.45 33.71
CA SER A 12 -43.46 57.58 33.22
C SER A 12 -42.00 57.21 32.96
N VAL A 13 -41.44 56.41 33.82
CA VAL A 13 -40.07 55.92 33.70
C VAL A 13 -39.96 54.91 32.54
N VAL A 14 -40.84 53.93 32.52
CA VAL A 14 -40.89 52.93 31.43
C VAL A 14 -41.03 53.59 30.06
N ASN A 15 -41.99 54.51 29.90
CA ASN A 15 -42.23 55.27 28.67
C ASN A 15 -41.04 56.17 28.30
N GLY A 16 -40.43 56.79 29.32
CA GLY A 16 -39.17 57.55 29.16
C GLY A 16 -38.04 56.73 28.62
N LEU A 17 -37.76 55.60 29.24
CA LEU A 17 -36.71 54.66 28.81
C LEU A 17 -36.97 54.01 27.46
N ARG A 18 -38.25 53.77 27.13
CA ARG A 18 -38.66 53.23 25.84
C ARG A 18 -38.57 54.26 24.72
N THR A 19 -38.91 55.50 24.94
CA THR A 19 -39.10 56.49 23.86
C THR A 19 -37.89 57.39 23.67
N TYR A 20 -37.18 57.73 24.75
CA TYR A 20 -36.12 58.74 24.71
C TYR A 20 -34.71 58.10 24.67
N VAL A 21 -34.62 56.80 24.84
CA VAL A 21 -33.31 56.08 24.78
C VAL A 21 -33.19 55.35 23.45
N ASP A 22 -32.10 55.62 22.72
CA ASP A 22 -31.77 54.88 21.50
C ASP A 22 -30.98 53.62 21.87
N TRP A 23 -31.74 52.57 22.16
CA TRP A 23 -31.17 51.25 22.51
C TRP A 23 -30.41 50.62 21.34
N ALA A 24 -30.87 50.85 20.11
CA ALA A 24 -30.23 50.28 18.92
C ALA A 24 -28.82 50.85 18.73
N ALA A 25 -28.59 52.13 19.02
CA ALA A 25 -27.27 52.75 18.99
C ALA A 25 -26.29 52.15 20.03
N GLN A 26 -26.85 51.55 21.12
CA GLN A 26 -26.05 50.81 22.13
C GLN A 26 -25.92 49.31 21.83
N GLY A 27 -26.38 48.85 20.67
CA GLY A 27 -26.33 47.41 20.30
C GLY A 27 -27.36 46.58 21.10
N ILE A 28 -28.36 47.21 21.72
CA ILE A 28 -29.36 46.57 22.57
C ILE A 28 -30.73 46.61 21.85
N GLN A 29 -31.49 45.56 22.01
CA GLN A 29 -32.88 45.47 21.54
C GLN A 29 -33.81 45.37 22.77
N LEU A 30 -34.65 46.34 22.99
CA LEU A 30 -35.71 46.26 23.99
C LEU A 30 -36.78 45.27 23.49
N ILE A 31 -36.94 44.15 24.19
CA ILE A 31 -37.87 43.07 23.80
C ILE A 31 -39.13 43.01 24.66
N GLY A 32 -39.13 43.66 25.82
CA GLY A 32 -40.29 43.68 26.68
C GLY A 32 -40.19 44.71 27.79
N THR A 33 -41.36 45.10 28.32
CA THR A 33 -41.47 45.96 29.50
C THR A 33 -42.56 45.41 30.40
N ALA A 34 -42.39 45.52 31.72
CA ALA A 34 -43.35 45.12 32.71
C ALA A 34 -43.48 46.21 33.77
N ASP A 35 -44.61 46.24 34.46
CA ASP A 35 -44.98 47.25 35.43
C ASP A 35 -44.90 46.79 36.91
N ASP A 36 -44.46 45.53 37.10
CA ASP A 36 -44.24 44.94 38.44
C ASP A 36 -43.32 43.75 38.39
N GLY A 37 -42.73 43.33 39.51
CA GLY A 37 -41.82 42.22 39.58
C GLY A 37 -42.40 40.87 39.18
N ASP A 38 -43.67 40.56 39.52
CA ASP A 38 -44.33 39.31 39.13
C ASP A 38 -44.56 39.20 37.63
N THR A 39 -45.05 40.27 37.02
CA THR A 39 -45.24 40.35 35.55
C THR A 39 -43.89 40.35 34.84
N GLY A 40 -42.92 41.07 35.43
CA GLY A 40 -41.53 41.09 34.97
C GLY A 40 -40.88 39.71 34.96
N LEU A 41 -40.99 38.96 36.07
CA LEU A 41 -40.46 37.61 36.15
C LEU A 41 -41.06 36.65 35.15
N THR A 42 -42.38 36.75 34.94
CA THR A 42 -43.09 35.95 33.91
C THR A 42 -42.56 36.26 32.53
N LEU A 43 -42.44 37.55 32.19
CA LEU A 43 -41.93 38.02 30.91
C LEU A 43 -40.46 37.60 30.68
N ILE A 44 -39.62 37.67 31.73
CA ILE A 44 -38.22 37.27 31.69
C ILE A 44 -38.07 35.73 31.48
N ARG A 45 -38.96 34.92 32.05
CA ARG A 45 -39.01 33.47 31.81
C ARG A 45 -39.29 33.14 30.36
N GLU A 46 -40.21 33.88 29.72
CA GLU A 46 -40.59 33.67 28.33
C GLU A 46 -39.53 34.19 27.36
N LEU A 47 -39.06 35.42 27.54
CA LEU A 47 -38.19 36.12 26.59
C LEU A 47 -36.70 35.84 26.76
N ARG A 48 -36.29 35.37 27.93
CA ARG A 48 -34.88 35.06 28.28
C ARG A 48 -33.92 36.18 27.88
N PRO A 49 -34.04 37.40 28.42
CA PRO A 49 -33.20 38.52 28.02
C PRO A 49 -31.77 38.39 28.48
N ASP A 50 -30.83 39.02 27.75
CA ASP A 50 -29.42 39.16 28.15
C ASP A 50 -29.26 40.17 29.29
N ILE A 51 -30.14 41.21 29.35
CA ILE A 51 -30.09 42.30 30.32
C ILE A 51 -31.47 42.52 30.90
N VAL A 52 -31.53 42.69 32.21
CA VAL A 52 -32.74 43.11 32.93
C VAL A 52 -32.43 44.44 33.60
N LEU A 53 -33.23 45.49 33.32
CA LEU A 53 -33.17 46.76 33.98
C LEU A 53 -34.42 46.86 34.85
N THR A 54 -34.29 46.91 36.16
CA THR A 54 -35.41 46.83 37.09
C THR A 54 -35.35 47.90 38.16
N ASP A 55 -36.53 48.45 38.54
CA ASP A 55 -36.64 49.22 39.79
C ASP A 55 -36.39 48.29 41.00
N VAL A 56 -35.90 48.86 42.06
CA VAL A 56 -35.69 48.16 43.35
C VAL A 56 -37.01 48.00 44.08
N GLN A 57 -37.85 49.04 44.14
CA GLN A 57 -39.11 49.04 44.89
C GLN A 57 -40.32 48.98 43.95
N MET A 58 -41.06 47.86 44.02
CA MET A 58 -42.29 47.64 43.26
C MET A 58 -43.36 47.02 44.17
N PRO A 59 -44.68 47.21 43.87
CA PRO A 59 -45.75 46.88 44.82
C PRO A 59 -45.94 45.42 45.20
N SER A 60 -45.97 44.52 44.23
CA SER A 60 -46.24 43.07 44.47
C SER A 60 -45.00 42.28 44.73
N MET A 61 -43.97 42.44 43.90
CA MET A 61 -42.66 41.81 44.04
C MET A 61 -41.60 42.87 43.82
N ASP A 62 -40.71 43.05 44.83
CA ASP A 62 -39.60 43.98 44.67
C ASP A 62 -38.54 43.47 43.68
N GLY A 63 -37.77 44.42 43.11
CA GLY A 63 -36.76 44.09 42.10
C GLY A 63 -35.65 43.21 42.62
N ILE A 64 -35.36 43.21 43.94
CA ILE A 64 -34.31 42.38 44.56
C ILE A 64 -34.78 40.92 44.63
N THR A 65 -36.03 40.68 45.04
CA THR A 65 -36.66 39.36 45.08
C THR A 65 -36.77 38.80 43.65
N MET A 66 -37.24 39.63 42.70
CA MET A 66 -37.28 39.25 41.29
C MET A 66 -35.88 38.90 40.74
N ALA A 67 -34.85 39.67 41.04
CA ALA A 67 -33.49 39.45 40.60
C ALA A 67 -32.91 38.12 41.14
N ALA A 68 -33.25 37.71 42.36
CA ALA A 68 -32.87 36.43 42.92
C ALA A 68 -33.46 35.26 42.12
N GLU A 69 -34.76 35.35 41.77
CA GLU A 69 -35.45 34.36 40.94
C GLU A 69 -34.88 34.33 39.51
N VAL A 70 -34.66 35.50 38.88
CA VAL A 70 -34.08 35.64 37.56
C VAL A 70 -32.68 34.98 37.53
N ARG A 71 -31.86 35.16 38.56
CA ARG A 71 -30.54 34.59 38.61
C ARG A 71 -30.55 33.08 38.74
N ALA A 72 -31.50 32.52 39.47
CA ALA A 72 -31.68 31.07 39.52
C ALA A 72 -32.09 30.49 38.14
N LEU A 73 -32.89 31.24 37.36
CA LEU A 73 -33.41 30.85 36.03
C LEU A 73 -32.40 31.12 34.89
N LEU A 74 -31.75 32.27 34.93
CA LEU A 74 -30.86 32.82 33.92
C LEU A 74 -29.55 33.31 34.53
N PRO A 75 -28.64 32.44 34.94
CA PRO A 75 -27.39 32.80 35.63
C PRO A 75 -26.52 33.81 34.86
N ASP A 76 -26.65 33.81 33.53
CA ASP A 76 -25.85 34.63 32.61
C ASP A 76 -26.43 36.03 32.39
N ALA A 77 -27.72 36.25 32.71
CA ALA A 77 -28.38 37.55 32.53
C ALA A 77 -27.75 38.59 33.45
N LYS A 78 -27.52 39.79 32.91
CA LYS A 78 -27.00 40.93 33.66
C LYS A 78 -28.17 41.77 34.20
N ILE A 79 -28.22 41.95 35.51
CA ILE A 79 -29.26 42.71 36.19
C ILE A 79 -28.69 44.06 36.55
N VAL A 80 -29.39 45.13 36.14
CA VAL A 80 -29.07 46.51 36.49
C VAL A 80 -30.27 47.09 37.27
N PHE A 81 -30.01 47.63 38.44
CA PHE A 81 -31.06 48.22 39.26
C PHE A 81 -31.20 49.71 38.99
N ILE A 82 -32.44 50.22 39.04
CA ILE A 82 -32.77 51.63 39.14
C ILE A 82 -33.23 51.89 40.57
N SER A 83 -32.71 52.89 41.26
CA SER A 83 -33.00 53.11 42.69
C SER A 83 -33.12 54.59 43.05
N GLY A 84 -33.96 54.95 44.04
CA GLY A 84 -34.04 56.27 44.59
C GLY A 84 -32.91 56.63 45.55
N HIS A 85 -32.68 57.88 45.82
CA HIS A 85 -31.53 58.40 46.61
C HIS A 85 -31.45 57.93 48.06
N ASN A 86 -32.53 57.33 48.65
CA ASN A 86 -32.56 56.93 50.07
C ASN A 86 -32.37 55.44 50.36
N ASP A 87 -31.99 54.65 49.37
CA ASP A 87 -32.00 53.19 49.47
C ASP A 87 -30.61 52.57 49.72
N ALA A 88 -29.80 53.16 50.61
CA ALA A 88 -28.43 52.66 50.90
C ALA A 88 -28.37 51.19 51.42
N GLU A 89 -29.44 50.72 52.10
CA GLU A 89 -29.56 49.32 52.52
C GLU A 89 -29.81 48.36 51.35
N TYR A 90 -30.61 48.79 50.39
CA TYR A 90 -30.89 48.00 49.15
C TYR A 90 -29.66 47.92 48.22
N LEU A 91 -28.83 48.99 48.21
CA LEU A 91 -27.57 48.98 47.48
C LEU A 91 -26.64 47.88 48.00
N LYS A 92 -26.63 47.65 49.31
CA LYS A 92 -25.81 46.58 49.95
C LYS A 92 -26.34 45.19 49.56
N SER A 93 -27.66 45.03 49.47
CA SER A 93 -28.28 43.78 49.04
C SER A 93 -28.07 43.52 47.54
N ALA A 94 -28.16 44.55 46.70
CA ALA A 94 -27.85 44.45 45.27
C ALA A 94 -26.39 44.08 45.01
N LEU A 95 -25.44 44.62 45.78
CA LEU A 95 -24.05 44.25 45.69
C LEU A 95 -23.78 42.79 46.16
N GLN A 96 -24.47 42.32 47.20
CA GLN A 96 -24.40 40.91 47.63
C GLN A 96 -24.94 39.93 46.61
N MET A 97 -25.88 40.37 45.78
CA MET A 97 -26.44 39.57 44.66
C MET A 97 -25.66 39.69 43.38
N HIS A 98 -24.46 40.30 43.40
CA HIS A 98 -23.62 40.48 42.21
C HIS A 98 -24.39 41.17 41.05
N ALA A 99 -25.19 42.19 41.31
CA ALA A 99 -25.76 43.04 40.28
C ALA A 99 -24.65 43.53 39.31
N ALA A 100 -24.98 43.66 38.05
CA ALA A 100 -23.99 44.11 37.06
C ALA A 100 -23.61 45.58 37.28
N ASP A 101 -24.62 46.43 37.64
CA ASP A 101 -24.44 47.84 38.03
C ASP A 101 -25.78 48.37 38.59
N TYR A 102 -25.81 49.66 38.97
CA TYR A 102 -27.01 50.38 39.45
C TYR A 102 -27.04 51.78 38.87
N ILE A 103 -28.24 52.40 38.83
CA ILE A 103 -28.51 53.77 38.33
C ILE A 103 -29.42 54.46 39.29
N PHE A 104 -29.11 55.70 39.69
CA PHE A 104 -29.95 56.49 40.58
C PHE A 104 -31.05 57.27 39.82
N LYS A 105 -32.27 57.33 40.42
CA LYS A 105 -33.30 58.20 39.94
C LYS A 105 -33.03 59.67 40.42
N PRO A 106 -33.15 60.71 39.56
CA PRO A 106 -33.66 60.65 38.22
C PRO A 106 -32.65 60.12 37.22
N VAL A 107 -33.03 59.15 36.35
CA VAL A 107 -32.17 58.44 35.40
C VAL A 107 -31.59 59.46 34.38
N SER A 108 -30.27 59.64 34.49
CA SER A 108 -29.50 60.43 33.56
C SER A 108 -29.11 59.61 32.31
N ARG A 109 -29.37 60.14 31.10
CA ARG A 109 -28.96 59.45 29.87
C ARG A 109 -27.48 59.13 29.82
N LYS A 110 -26.62 60.02 30.34
CA LYS A 110 -25.18 59.85 30.33
C LYS A 110 -24.78 58.65 31.23
N GLU A 111 -25.39 58.56 32.38
CA GLU A 111 -25.15 57.46 33.33
C GLU A 111 -25.68 56.13 32.82
N LEU A 112 -26.91 56.13 32.28
CA LEU A 112 -27.54 54.95 31.66
C LEU A 112 -26.67 54.40 30.54
N TYR A 113 -26.19 55.25 29.61
CA TYR A 113 -25.31 54.81 28.53
C TYR A 113 -23.96 54.32 29.02
N ALA A 114 -23.38 54.91 30.06
CA ALA A 114 -22.13 54.43 30.67
C ALA A 114 -22.30 53.06 31.30
N VAL A 115 -23.39 52.85 32.06
CA VAL A 115 -23.69 51.55 32.68
C VAL A 115 -23.99 50.48 31.61
N MET A 116 -24.85 50.77 30.66
CA MET A 116 -25.20 49.84 29.57
C MET A 116 -23.98 49.50 28.70
N GLY A 117 -23.09 50.47 28.46
CA GLY A 117 -21.82 50.23 27.75
C GLY A 117 -20.91 49.27 28.52
N LYS A 118 -20.80 49.38 29.86
CA LYS A 118 -20.05 48.43 30.66
C LYS A 118 -20.67 47.03 30.63
N VAL A 119 -21.99 46.94 30.79
CA VAL A 119 -22.74 45.67 30.80
C VAL A 119 -22.61 44.94 29.47
N THR A 120 -22.81 45.67 28.35
CA THR A 120 -22.66 45.08 27.01
C THR A 120 -21.23 44.63 26.74
N ALA A 121 -20.23 45.41 27.15
CA ALA A 121 -18.81 45.03 27.02
C ALA A 121 -18.47 43.76 27.86
N ALA A 122 -19.02 43.64 29.07
CA ALA A 122 -18.86 42.45 29.90
C ALA A 122 -19.49 41.21 29.26
N LEU A 123 -20.72 41.31 28.76
CA LEU A 123 -21.40 40.22 28.00
C LEU A 123 -20.63 39.81 26.77
N ASP A 124 -20.06 40.76 26.04
CA ASP A 124 -19.25 40.45 24.84
C ASP A 124 -17.91 39.82 25.20
N ALA A 125 -17.31 40.17 26.31
CA ALA A 125 -16.08 39.54 26.81
C ALA A 125 -16.35 38.07 27.22
N GLU A 126 -17.42 37.86 28.01
CA GLU A 126 -17.81 36.49 28.44
C GLU A 126 -18.17 35.59 27.25
N ARG A 127 -18.87 36.15 26.26
CA ARG A 127 -19.23 35.40 25.03
C ARG A 127 -18.00 35.03 24.22
N ARG A 128 -17.07 35.98 24.04
CA ARG A 128 -15.81 35.72 23.35
C ARG A 128 -14.98 34.63 24.03
N GLU A 129 -14.92 34.64 25.34
CA GLU A 129 -14.16 33.62 26.08
C GLU A 129 -14.81 32.23 25.97
N ARG A 130 -16.17 32.15 26.05
CA ARG A 130 -16.90 30.89 25.80
C ARG A 130 -16.67 30.35 24.39
N ASP A 131 -16.75 31.21 23.39
CA ASP A 131 -16.55 30.83 21.99
C ASP A 131 -15.10 30.35 21.78
N ARG A 132 -14.12 31.02 22.41
CA ARG A 132 -12.72 30.63 22.40
C ARG A 132 -12.49 29.26 23.03
N VAL A 133 -13.10 29.00 24.19
CA VAL A 133 -12.99 27.69 24.86
C VAL A 133 -13.64 26.59 24.00
N LYS A 134 -14.83 26.85 23.42
CA LYS A 134 -15.48 25.89 22.50
C LYS A 134 -14.61 25.61 21.27
N GLU A 135 -14.07 26.64 20.65
CA GLU A 135 -13.18 26.49 19.48
C GLU A 135 -11.94 25.68 19.85
N MET A 136 -11.36 25.94 21.02
CA MET A 136 -10.21 25.19 21.51
C MET A 136 -10.55 23.72 21.78
N GLN A 137 -11.72 23.43 22.36
CA GLN A 137 -12.21 22.07 22.56
C GLN A 137 -12.42 21.33 21.25
N VAL A 138 -13.01 21.97 20.24
CA VAL A 138 -13.20 21.39 18.91
C VAL A 138 -11.85 21.09 18.26
N LYS A 139 -10.92 22.02 18.28
CA LYS A 139 -9.55 21.82 17.75
C LYS A 139 -8.82 20.68 18.48
N LEU A 140 -8.95 20.60 19.79
CA LEU A 140 -8.36 19.54 20.59
C LEU A 140 -8.95 18.17 20.20
N THR A 141 -10.29 18.08 20.12
CA THR A 141 -10.98 16.85 19.74
C THR A 141 -10.59 16.38 18.33
N GLN A 142 -10.45 17.30 17.39
CA GLN A 142 -9.99 16.99 16.03
C GLN A 142 -8.54 16.54 15.96
N SER A 143 -7.69 17.03 16.87
CA SER A 143 -6.26 16.69 16.93
C SER A 143 -5.97 15.42 17.74
N MET A 144 -6.90 14.95 18.57
CA MET A 144 -6.70 13.80 19.45
C MET A 144 -6.31 12.51 18.72
N PRO A 145 -6.94 12.14 17.57
CA PRO A 145 -6.54 10.94 16.83
C PRO A 145 -5.07 10.98 16.40
N LEU A 146 -4.62 12.11 15.86
CA LEU A 146 -3.24 12.31 15.42
C LEU A 146 -2.26 12.25 16.61
N LEU A 147 -2.61 12.83 17.76
CA LEU A 147 -1.79 12.77 18.97
C LEU A 147 -1.68 11.34 19.51
N ARG A 148 -2.77 10.57 19.47
CA ARG A 148 -2.78 9.14 19.83
C ARG A 148 -1.88 8.33 18.93
N GLU A 149 -2.01 8.48 17.63
CA GLU A 149 -1.19 7.80 16.63
C GLU A 149 0.30 8.10 16.83
N LYS A 150 0.66 9.39 16.92
CA LYS A 150 2.05 9.81 17.14
C LYS A 150 2.62 9.26 18.45
N PHE A 151 1.82 9.20 19.51
CA PHE A 151 2.24 8.61 20.77
C PHE A 151 2.46 7.09 20.62
N LEU A 152 1.52 6.36 19.99
CA LEU A 152 1.64 4.91 19.80
C LEU A 152 2.84 4.55 18.90
N LEU A 153 3.12 5.35 17.87
CA LEU A 153 4.34 5.22 17.08
C LEU A 153 5.61 5.38 17.92
N SER A 154 5.60 6.31 18.89
CA SER A 154 6.74 6.46 19.82
C SER A 154 6.90 5.28 20.76
N VAL A 155 5.78 4.63 21.16
CA VAL A 155 5.76 3.43 22.02
C VAL A 155 6.49 2.26 21.35
N VAL A 156 6.26 2.02 20.07
CA VAL A 156 6.89 0.89 19.34
C VAL A 156 8.28 1.21 18.80
N SER A 157 8.69 2.50 18.79
CA SER A 157 9.96 2.95 18.19
C SER A 157 11.09 3.20 19.22
N ASP A 158 10.90 2.83 20.46
CA ASP A 158 11.89 3.02 21.55
C ASP A 158 12.23 4.50 21.86
N ASN A 159 11.33 5.42 21.53
CA ASN A 159 11.49 6.86 21.70
C ASN A 159 10.62 7.43 22.83
N ILE A 160 10.42 6.65 23.92
CA ILE A 160 9.53 7.06 25.00
C ILE A 160 10.33 7.56 26.23
N ASN A 161 9.93 8.73 26.71
CA ASN A 161 10.31 9.17 28.07
C ASN A 161 9.34 8.54 29.08
N MET A 162 9.76 7.45 29.72
CA MET A 162 8.94 6.69 30.69
C MET A 162 8.42 7.54 31.83
N ALA A 163 9.12 8.60 32.26
CA ALA A 163 8.67 9.49 33.31
C ALA A 163 7.37 10.25 33.01
N GLN A 164 6.99 10.38 31.73
CA GLN A 164 5.81 11.12 31.30
C GLN A 164 4.73 10.22 30.64
N VAL A 165 4.95 8.91 30.61
CA VAL A 165 4.06 7.97 29.92
C VAL A 165 2.69 7.91 30.56
N GLN A 166 2.62 7.86 31.89
CA GLN A 166 1.34 7.75 32.61
C GLN A 166 0.44 8.95 32.35
N ASP A 167 0.98 10.16 32.45
CA ASP A 167 0.23 11.40 32.21
C ASP A 167 -0.27 11.47 30.79
N LYS A 168 0.56 11.07 29.80
CA LYS A 168 0.19 11.03 28.39
C LYS A 168 -0.89 9.99 28.11
N LEU A 169 -0.80 8.79 28.67
CA LEU A 169 -1.81 7.74 28.51
C LEU A 169 -3.16 8.19 29.06
N GLN A 170 -3.17 8.82 30.25
CA GLN A 170 -4.37 9.37 30.84
C GLN A 170 -4.95 10.51 30.00
N PHE A 171 -4.13 11.45 29.56
CA PHE A 171 -4.54 12.57 28.70
C PHE A 171 -5.12 12.10 27.38
N LEU A 172 -4.48 11.11 26.74
CA LEU A 172 -4.92 10.56 25.46
C LEU A 172 -6.09 9.55 25.61
N GLY A 173 -6.46 9.17 26.83
CA GLY A 173 -7.52 8.20 27.09
C GLY A 173 -7.22 6.82 26.52
N LEU A 174 -5.95 6.39 26.57
CA LEU A 174 -5.51 5.08 26.10
C LEU A 174 -5.58 4.04 27.23
N PRO A 175 -6.13 2.82 26.99
CA PRO A 175 -6.36 1.83 28.06
C PRO A 175 -5.10 1.08 28.53
N LEU A 176 -3.91 1.51 28.08
CA LEU A 176 -2.64 0.79 28.28
C LEU A 176 -2.11 0.82 29.74
N LEU A 177 -2.75 1.56 30.64
CA LEU A 177 -2.31 1.67 32.05
C LEU A 177 -2.68 0.49 32.96
N SER A 178 -3.63 -0.36 32.52
CA SER A 178 -4.27 -1.34 33.39
C SER A 178 -3.94 -2.80 33.04
N ALA A 179 -2.87 -3.03 32.29
CA ALA A 179 -2.49 -4.38 31.86
C ALA A 179 -1.38 -4.95 32.74
N ASP A 180 -1.44 -6.27 32.98
CA ASP A 180 -0.36 -7.02 33.61
C ASP A 180 0.76 -7.35 32.64
N SER A 181 0.40 -7.52 31.37
CA SER A 181 1.36 -7.70 30.27
C SER A 181 0.79 -7.26 28.92
N TYR A 182 1.67 -7.10 27.94
CA TYR A 182 1.39 -6.64 26.59
C TYR A 182 1.88 -7.66 25.59
N ILE A 183 1.10 -7.88 24.52
CA ILE A 183 1.53 -8.66 23.36
C ILE A 183 1.39 -7.79 22.13
N ILE A 184 2.39 -7.82 21.25
CA ILE A 184 2.37 -7.05 20.02
C ILE A 184 2.03 -7.95 18.84
N MET A 185 1.06 -7.50 18.05
CA MET A 185 0.66 -8.13 16.80
C MET A 185 0.93 -7.15 15.66
N VAL A 186 1.66 -7.59 14.64
CA VAL A 186 1.93 -6.83 13.42
C VAL A 186 1.17 -7.47 12.25
N ILE A 187 0.28 -6.71 11.63
CA ILE A 187 -0.53 -7.14 10.48
C ILE A 187 0.00 -6.43 9.25
N VAL A 188 0.49 -7.17 8.28
CA VAL A 188 1.04 -6.65 7.02
C VAL A 188 0.15 -7.07 5.87
N ILE A 189 -0.32 -6.13 5.08
CA ILE A 189 -1.01 -6.44 3.82
C ILE A 189 0.00 -7.07 2.87
N ASP A 190 -0.38 -8.18 2.24
CA ASP A 190 0.43 -8.82 1.21
C ASP A 190 0.22 -8.10 -0.13
N ASP A 191 1.27 -8.07 -0.97
CA ASP A 191 1.26 -7.43 -2.28
C ASP A 191 0.86 -5.93 -2.23
N VAL A 192 1.38 -5.21 -1.23
CA VAL A 192 1.09 -3.78 -1.00
C VAL A 192 1.20 -2.93 -2.27
N PRO A 193 2.23 -3.08 -3.14
CA PRO A 193 2.30 -2.30 -4.38
C PRO A 193 1.12 -2.57 -5.31
N GLN A 194 0.69 -3.83 -5.47
CA GLN A 194 -0.44 -4.19 -6.33
C GLN A 194 -1.77 -3.66 -5.77
N VAL A 195 -1.90 -3.68 -4.44
CA VAL A 195 -3.09 -3.18 -3.73
C VAL A 195 -3.16 -1.65 -3.75
N MET A 196 -2.02 -0.95 -3.63
CA MET A 196 -1.98 0.50 -3.44
C MET A 196 -1.71 1.30 -4.72
N ASP A 197 -0.84 0.83 -5.64
CA ASP A 197 -0.38 1.62 -6.79
C ASP A 197 -1.51 1.97 -7.78
N SER A 198 -2.58 1.17 -7.84
CA SER A 198 -3.73 1.40 -8.72
C SER A 198 -4.81 2.33 -8.14
N ARG A 199 -4.69 2.76 -6.88
CA ARG A 199 -5.71 3.51 -6.15
C ARG A 199 -5.36 5.00 -6.03
N SER A 200 -6.40 5.84 -6.01
CA SER A 200 -6.25 7.25 -5.67
C SER A 200 -5.86 7.43 -4.20
N GLU A 201 -5.22 8.56 -3.84
CA GLU A 201 -4.86 8.84 -2.44
C GLU A 201 -6.05 8.79 -1.48
N ARG A 202 -7.21 9.23 -1.94
CA ARG A 202 -8.46 9.15 -1.17
C ARG A 202 -8.89 7.70 -0.92
N ASP A 203 -8.77 6.84 -1.93
CA ASP A 203 -9.14 5.42 -1.81
C ASP A 203 -8.15 4.66 -0.92
N LYS A 204 -6.87 5.03 -0.94
CA LYS A 204 -5.86 4.49 -0.02
C LYS A 204 -6.19 4.82 1.43
N GLN A 205 -6.52 6.09 1.72
CA GLN A 205 -6.91 6.53 3.05
C GLN A 205 -8.19 5.82 3.52
N LEU A 206 -9.20 5.68 2.65
CA LEU A 206 -10.44 4.99 2.96
C LEU A 206 -10.19 3.50 3.24
N LEU A 207 -9.33 2.86 2.46
CA LEU A 207 -8.93 1.45 2.66
C LEU A 207 -8.24 1.28 4.01
N SER A 208 -7.23 2.12 4.30
CA SER A 208 -6.50 2.10 5.57
C SER A 208 -7.43 2.27 6.76
N TYR A 209 -8.31 3.27 6.72
CA TYR A 209 -9.32 3.49 7.74
C TYR A 209 -10.25 2.29 7.93
N THR A 210 -10.70 1.67 6.83
CA THR A 210 -11.59 0.50 6.88
C THR A 210 -10.89 -0.71 7.49
N VAL A 211 -9.63 -0.97 7.10
CA VAL A 211 -8.81 -2.04 7.65
C VAL A 211 -8.61 -1.83 9.16
N LEU A 212 -8.22 -0.62 9.55
CA LEU A 212 -7.99 -0.28 10.96
C LEU A 212 -9.25 -0.45 11.81
N ASN A 213 -10.42 -0.03 11.30
CA ASN A 213 -11.70 -0.20 12.00
C ASN A 213 -12.06 -1.67 12.20
N ILE A 214 -11.86 -2.53 11.18
CA ILE A 214 -12.11 -3.96 11.30
C ILE A 214 -11.19 -4.58 12.36
N ILE A 215 -9.91 -4.25 12.34
CA ILE A 215 -8.93 -4.76 13.30
C ILE A 215 -9.31 -4.29 14.72
N GLN A 216 -9.61 -3.01 14.92
CA GLN A 216 -9.97 -2.47 16.24
C GLN A 216 -11.27 -3.07 16.75
N GLU A 217 -12.31 -3.20 15.92
CA GLU A 217 -13.60 -3.78 16.32
C GLU A 217 -13.45 -5.25 16.77
N LEU A 218 -12.65 -6.04 16.05
CA LEU A 218 -12.38 -7.43 16.42
C LEU A 218 -11.54 -7.51 17.70
N THR A 219 -10.57 -6.60 17.84
CA THR A 219 -9.74 -6.48 19.06
C THR A 219 -10.61 -6.15 20.28
N ASP A 220 -11.51 -5.19 20.16
CA ASP A 220 -12.40 -4.77 21.26
C ASP A 220 -13.40 -5.88 21.68
N LYS A 221 -13.79 -6.76 20.72
CA LYS A 221 -14.70 -7.87 20.99
C LYS A 221 -14.05 -9.07 21.66
N GLN A 222 -12.81 -9.39 21.31
CA GLN A 222 -12.13 -10.62 21.75
C GLN A 222 -11.07 -10.37 22.83
N MET A 223 -10.35 -9.28 22.72
CA MET A 223 -9.33 -8.86 23.65
C MET A 223 -9.46 -7.35 23.91
N ARG A 224 -8.66 -6.80 24.81
CA ARG A 224 -8.52 -5.35 24.96
C ARG A 224 -7.23 -4.92 24.32
N GLY A 225 -7.22 -3.77 23.66
CA GLY A 225 -6.00 -3.29 23.03
C GLY A 225 -6.23 -2.03 22.23
N VAL A 226 -5.14 -1.56 21.63
CA VAL A 226 -5.14 -0.38 20.76
C VAL A 226 -4.48 -0.78 19.46
N THR A 227 -5.10 -0.39 18.36
CA THR A 227 -4.55 -0.66 17.03
C THR A 227 -4.32 0.65 16.28
N PHE A 228 -3.28 0.70 15.48
CA PHE A 228 -2.93 1.87 14.67
C PHE A 228 -2.16 1.46 13.42
N GLU A 229 -2.11 2.33 12.43
CA GLU A 229 -1.28 2.17 11.24
C GLU A 229 0.10 2.76 11.51
N LYS A 230 1.15 1.99 11.26
CA LYS A 230 2.54 2.46 11.40
C LYS A 230 3.09 2.99 10.08
N GLU A 231 2.85 2.25 9.00
CA GLU A 231 3.21 2.58 7.63
C GLU A 231 2.08 2.12 6.71
N PRO A 232 1.93 2.67 5.49
CA PRO A 232 0.89 2.23 4.57
C PRO A 232 0.89 0.71 4.34
N GLY A 233 -0.16 0.05 4.83
CA GLY A 233 -0.30 -1.41 4.76
C GLY A 233 0.33 -2.19 5.91
N GLU A 234 0.90 -1.53 6.92
CA GLU A 234 1.39 -2.14 8.16
C GLU A 234 0.60 -1.62 9.36
N TYR A 235 -0.12 -2.49 10.04
CA TYR A 235 -0.92 -2.19 11.22
C TYR A 235 -0.34 -2.88 12.44
N VAL A 236 -0.39 -2.19 13.56
CA VAL A 236 0.16 -2.69 14.84
C VAL A 236 -0.95 -2.72 15.88
N GLY A 237 -1.12 -3.86 16.54
CA GLY A 237 -1.96 -4.03 17.71
C GLY A 237 -1.11 -4.17 18.97
N ILE A 238 -1.35 -3.31 19.97
CA ILE A 238 -0.84 -3.47 21.32
C ILE A 238 -1.96 -4.08 22.15
N LEU A 239 -1.88 -5.37 22.40
CA LEU A 239 -2.92 -6.16 23.06
C LEU A 239 -2.61 -6.28 24.56
N LEU A 240 -3.65 -6.19 25.40
CA LEU A 240 -3.56 -6.23 26.84
C LEU A 240 -3.93 -7.63 27.32
N THR A 241 -3.02 -8.28 28.03
CA THR A 241 -3.32 -9.54 28.71
C THR A 241 -3.48 -9.30 30.20
N ARG A 242 -4.40 -10.01 30.83
CA ARG A 242 -4.58 -10.05 32.28
C ARG A 242 -4.28 -11.44 32.76
N SER A 243 -3.54 -11.55 33.87
CA SER A 243 -3.41 -12.80 34.58
C SER A 243 -4.77 -13.13 35.21
N PHE A 244 -5.54 -14.01 34.60
CA PHE A 244 -6.77 -14.52 35.20
C PHE A 244 -6.42 -15.47 36.35
N GLY A 245 -6.48 -14.93 37.58
CA GLY A 245 -6.53 -15.73 38.81
C GLY A 245 -7.94 -16.33 39.00
N GLY A 246 -8.36 -17.30 38.18
CA GLY A 246 -9.68 -17.91 38.33
C GLY A 246 -9.83 -19.16 37.45
N GLN A 247 -10.64 -20.09 37.89
CA GLN A 247 -10.84 -21.48 37.44
C GLN A 247 -11.26 -21.72 35.97
N GLU A 248 -11.04 -20.82 35.03
CA GLU A 248 -11.21 -21.08 33.59
C GLU A 248 -9.83 -21.35 32.94
N ALA A 249 -9.22 -22.47 33.35
CA ALA A 249 -7.90 -22.91 32.90
C ALA A 249 -7.83 -23.37 31.42
N ASP A 250 -8.89 -23.23 30.65
CA ASP A 250 -8.98 -23.78 29.27
C ASP A 250 -8.71 -22.73 28.17
N ARG A 251 -8.51 -21.44 28.53
CA ARG A 251 -8.18 -20.39 27.55
C ARG A 251 -6.85 -19.74 27.88
N SER A 252 -5.78 -20.28 27.32
CA SER A 252 -4.49 -19.57 27.40
C SER A 252 -4.59 -18.25 26.62
N PRO A 253 -3.96 -17.16 27.09
CA PRO A 253 -3.90 -15.88 26.36
C PRO A 253 -3.38 -16.02 24.91
N GLU A 254 -2.54 -17.02 24.69
CA GLU A 254 -1.99 -17.38 23.38
C GLU A 254 -3.07 -17.92 22.43
N ASN A 255 -4.00 -18.76 22.92
CA ASN A 255 -5.11 -19.27 22.10
C ASN A 255 -6.10 -18.16 21.74
N GLU A 256 -6.40 -17.25 22.66
CA GLU A 256 -7.26 -16.08 22.37
C GLU A 256 -6.63 -15.17 21.33
N LEU A 257 -5.33 -14.96 21.41
CA LEU A 257 -4.56 -14.19 20.45
C LEU A 257 -4.56 -14.82 19.05
N LEU A 258 -4.37 -16.13 18.96
CA LEU A 258 -4.42 -16.84 17.69
C LEU A 258 -5.82 -16.76 17.05
N LEU A 259 -6.88 -16.93 17.85
CA LEU A 259 -8.26 -16.78 17.39
C LEU A 259 -8.55 -15.36 16.89
N LEU A 260 -8.04 -14.32 17.59
CA LEU A 260 -8.13 -12.95 17.14
C LEU A 260 -7.41 -12.74 15.80
N ALA A 261 -6.18 -13.22 15.69
CA ALA A 261 -5.39 -13.13 14.46
C ALA A 261 -6.08 -13.85 13.28
N GLU A 262 -6.64 -15.05 13.50
CA GLU A 262 -7.44 -15.76 12.50
C GLU A 262 -8.69 -14.98 12.10
N SER A 263 -9.41 -14.43 13.08
CA SER A 263 -10.60 -13.62 12.84
C SER A 263 -10.26 -12.37 12.00
N ILE A 264 -9.17 -11.71 12.29
CA ILE A 264 -8.69 -10.53 11.52
C ILE A 264 -8.36 -10.94 10.09
N ARG A 265 -7.51 -11.95 9.90
CA ARG A 265 -7.11 -12.45 8.58
C ARG A 265 -8.32 -12.82 7.73
N ASP A 266 -9.24 -13.59 8.28
CA ASP A 266 -10.39 -14.13 7.56
C ASP A 266 -11.43 -13.03 7.24
N ASN A 267 -11.65 -12.07 8.13
CA ASN A 267 -12.53 -10.92 7.85
C ASN A 267 -11.95 -9.99 6.78
N LEU A 268 -10.66 -9.65 6.85
CA LEU A 268 -10.01 -8.83 5.83
C LEU A 268 -10.05 -9.53 4.45
N ARG A 269 -9.84 -10.84 4.41
CA ARG A 269 -9.97 -11.63 3.19
C ARG A 269 -11.40 -11.68 2.66
N LYS A 270 -12.38 -11.89 3.54
CA LYS A 270 -13.80 -12.03 3.19
C LYS A 270 -14.37 -10.72 2.65
N TRP A 271 -14.19 -9.63 3.35
CA TRP A 271 -14.86 -8.36 3.08
C TRP A 271 -14.07 -7.44 2.17
N LEU A 272 -12.76 -7.37 2.30
CA LEU A 272 -11.91 -6.46 1.53
C LEU A 272 -11.11 -7.17 0.43
N LYS A 273 -11.16 -8.52 0.36
CA LYS A 273 -10.37 -9.34 -0.56
C LYS A 273 -8.86 -9.11 -0.40
N LEU A 274 -8.44 -8.72 0.79
CA LEU A 274 -7.04 -8.52 1.14
C LEU A 274 -6.44 -9.80 1.71
N SER A 275 -5.25 -10.15 1.23
CA SER A 275 -4.37 -11.11 1.88
C SER A 275 -3.53 -10.37 2.91
N VAL A 276 -3.40 -10.92 4.10
CA VAL A 276 -2.59 -10.34 5.17
C VAL A 276 -1.75 -11.41 5.84
N THR A 277 -0.53 -11.06 6.18
CA THR A 277 0.35 -11.88 7.03
C THR A 277 0.48 -11.22 8.39
N ILE A 278 0.28 -12.01 9.44
CA ILE A 278 0.25 -11.53 10.82
C ILE A 278 1.44 -12.13 11.57
N GLY A 279 2.28 -11.27 12.12
CA GLY A 279 3.36 -11.65 13.02
C GLY A 279 3.01 -11.33 14.47
N VAL A 280 3.35 -12.22 15.37
CA VAL A 280 3.10 -12.08 16.81
C VAL A 280 4.43 -12.11 17.55
N GLY A 281 4.61 -11.14 18.44
CA GLY A 281 5.77 -11.06 19.34
C GLY A 281 5.48 -11.72 20.69
N ASP A 282 6.53 -11.88 21.49
CA ASP A 282 6.42 -12.41 22.84
C ASP A 282 5.68 -11.44 23.76
N GLY A 283 5.04 -12.00 24.79
CA GLY A 283 4.41 -11.23 25.86
C GLY A 283 5.46 -10.53 26.70
N VAL A 284 5.24 -9.24 27.00
CA VAL A 284 6.15 -8.40 27.81
C VAL A 284 5.42 -7.76 28.98
N GLY A 285 6.08 -7.64 30.12
CA GLY A 285 5.49 -7.14 31.38
C GLY A 285 5.46 -5.61 31.47
N SER A 286 6.13 -4.89 30.59
CA SER A 286 6.31 -3.44 30.69
C SER A 286 6.20 -2.77 29.32
N LEU A 287 5.66 -1.54 29.31
CA LEU A 287 5.63 -0.69 28.11
C LEU A 287 7.03 -0.37 27.56
N SER A 288 8.06 -0.40 28.40
CA SER A 288 9.46 -0.22 27.96
C SER A 288 9.98 -1.37 27.10
N GLU A 289 9.36 -2.54 27.19
CA GLU A 289 9.73 -3.75 26.45
C GLU A 289 8.91 -3.93 25.16
N VAL A 290 7.86 -3.12 24.97
CA VAL A 290 7.02 -3.13 23.76
C VAL A 290 7.83 -3.00 22.47
N PRO A 291 8.87 -2.15 22.36
CA PRO A 291 9.70 -2.09 21.16
C PRO A 291 10.41 -3.40 20.84
N ALA A 292 10.80 -4.19 21.84
CA ALA A 292 11.41 -5.50 21.63
C ALA A 292 10.40 -6.51 21.09
N SER A 293 9.21 -6.59 21.71
CA SER A 293 8.10 -7.42 21.22
C SER A 293 7.64 -7.02 19.81
N TYR A 294 7.62 -5.72 19.50
CA TYR A 294 7.34 -5.24 18.14
C TYR A 294 8.39 -5.73 17.13
N LYS A 295 9.67 -5.64 17.45
CA LYS A 295 10.76 -6.15 16.58
C LYS A 295 10.61 -7.64 16.32
N GLN A 296 10.24 -8.42 17.33
CA GLN A 296 9.96 -9.85 17.21
C GLN A 296 8.74 -10.11 16.32
N ALA A 297 7.61 -9.43 16.58
CA ALA A 297 6.41 -9.57 15.76
C ALA A 297 6.67 -9.22 14.29
N ARG A 298 7.46 -8.18 14.03
CA ARG A 298 7.83 -7.77 12.68
C ARG A 298 8.75 -8.80 12.02
N ALA A 299 9.73 -9.32 12.73
CA ALA A 299 10.61 -10.39 12.25
C ALA A 299 9.83 -11.67 11.96
N ALA A 300 8.83 -12.02 12.79
CA ALA A 300 7.92 -13.13 12.51
C ALA A 300 7.12 -12.89 11.22
N ALA A 301 6.52 -11.70 11.04
CA ALA A 301 5.81 -11.35 9.80
C ALA A 301 6.72 -11.41 8.56
N ASP A 302 8.00 -11.02 8.68
CA ASP A 302 8.97 -11.07 7.59
C ASP A 302 9.33 -12.50 7.16
N GLN A 303 9.05 -13.51 7.99
CA GLN A 303 9.18 -14.92 7.58
C GLN A 303 8.22 -15.31 6.45
N LYS A 304 7.23 -14.47 6.11
CA LYS A 304 6.42 -14.66 4.89
C LYS A 304 7.30 -14.82 3.65
N TRP A 305 8.51 -14.28 3.67
CA TRP A 305 9.48 -14.43 2.58
C TRP A 305 9.73 -15.90 2.23
N TYR A 306 9.86 -16.76 3.25
CA TYR A 306 10.13 -18.19 3.08
C TYR A 306 8.88 -19.06 3.22
N LEU A 307 7.97 -18.70 4.14
CA LEU A 307 6.80 -19.50 4.49
C LEU A 307 5.57 -19.21 3.61
N GLY A 308 5.61 -18.12 2.84
CA GLY A 308 4.50 -17.68 2.01
C GLY A 308 3.54 -16.72 2.72
N LYS A 309 2.64 -16.15 1.95
CA LYS A 309 1.65 -15.13 2.33
C LYS A 309 0.44 -15.73 3.06
N ASN A 310 -0.40 -14.84 3.65
CA ASN A 310 -1.68 -15.18 4.29
C ASN A 310 -1.52 -16.14 5.49
N ARG A 311 -0.53 -15.88 6.33
CA ARG A 311 -0.19 -16.72 7.49
C ARG A 311 -0.17 -15.92 8.79
N ILE A 312 -0.30 -16.65 9.90
CA ILE A 312 -0.07 -16.18 11.26
C ILE A 312 1.24 -16.82 11.71
N LEU A 313 2.21 -16.02 12.11
CA LEU A 313 3.58 -16.43 12.36
C LEU A 313 4.02 -15.95 13.75
N THR A 314 4.63 -16.85 14.51
CA THR A 314 5.26 -16.57 15.80
C THR A 314 6.76 -16.80 15.68
N MET A 315 7.55 -16.37 16.67
CA MET A 315 8.98 -16.61 16.69
C MET A 315 9.34 -18.09 16.84
N ASP A 316 8.50 -18.91 17.47
CA ASP A 316 8.71 -20.35 17.62
C ASP A 316 8.71 -21.11 16.28
N ASN A 317 8.12 -20.52 15.24
CA ASN A 317 8.12 -21.06 13.88
C ASN A 317 9.46 -20.83 13.15
N ILE A 318 10.42 -20.15 13.79
CA ILE A 318 11.73 -19.87 13.23
C ILE A 318 12.70 -20.95 13.73
N GLU A 319 12.84 -22.01 12.96
CA GLU A 319 14.01 -22.89 13.14
C GLU A 319 15.26 -22.05 12.95
N SER A 320 16.09 -22.00 13.99
CA SER A 320 17.40 -21.35 13.98
C SER A 320 18.31 -22.10 13.00
N GLY A 321 18.17 -21.81 11.71
CA GLY A 321 19.09 -22.30 10.70
C GLY A 321 20.49 -21.83 11.07
N GLU A 322 21.44 -22.74 11.20
CA GLU A 322 22.84 -22.41 11.36
C GLU A 322 23.23 -21.38 10.31
N ASN A 323 23.88 -20.30 10.72
CA ASN A 323 24.40 -19.24 9.85
C ASN A 323 25.57 -19.80 9.00
N LEU A 324 25.26 -20.68 8.08
CA LEU A 324 26.17 -21.07 7.02
C LEU A 324 26.36 -19.86 6.13
N ARG A 325 27.53 -19.23 6.19
CA ARG A 325 27.92 -18.14 5.29
C ARG A 325 28.10 -18.70 3.89
N TYR A 326 26.98 -18.90 3.18
CA TYR A 326 27.05 -19.23 1.75
C TYR A 326 27.54 -18.00 0.99
N ARG A 327 28.71 -18.14 0.37
CA ARG A 327 29.18 -17.20 -0.66
C ARG A 327 28.41 -17.53 -1.95
N PHE A 328 28.01 -16.50 -2.68
CA PHE A 328 27.58 -16.66 -4.08
C PHE A 328 28.69 -17.39 -4.83
N GLU A 329 28.41 -18.61 -5.28
CA GLU A 329 29.39 -19.41 -6.01
C GLU A 329 29.37 -18.98 -7.48
N PRO A 330 30.52 -18.53 -8.03
CA PRO A 330 30.62 -18.16 -9.45
C PRO A 330 30.10 -19.26 -10.40
N GLU A 331 30.22 -20.51 -9.97
CA GLU A 331 29.72 -21.68 -10.70
C GLU A 331 28.22 -21.65 -10.98
N TRP A 332 27.39 -21.02 -10.13
CA TRP A 332 25.95 -20.88 -10.38
C TRP A 332 25.68 -20.01 -11.61
N SER A 333 26.39 -18.88 -11.72
CA SER A 333 26.31 -18.01 -12.89
C SER A 333 26.74 -18.73 -14.16
N GLU A 334 27.86 -19.44 -14.12
CA GLU A 334 28.41 -20.16 -15.29
C GLU A 334 27.44 -21.24 -15.80
N ARG A 335 26.79 -21.98 -14.89
CA ARG A 335 25.80 -23.00 -15.26
C ARG A 335 24.55 -22.37 -15.90
N VAL A 336 24.02 -21.31 -15.31
CA VAL A 336 22.86 -20.57 -15.87
C VAL A 336 23.19 -19.94 -17.22
N ILE A 337 24.35 -19.28 -17.35
CA ILE A 337 24.83 -18.70 -18.62
C ILE A 337 25.01 -19.79 -19.69
N THR A 338 25.52 -20.93 -19.32
CA THR A 338 25.69 -22.06 -20.25
C THR A 338 24.34 -22.56 -20.74
N ALA A 339 23.35 -22.68 -19.86
CA ALA A 339 21.97 -23.04 -20.23
C ALA A 339 21.34 -21.99 -21.14
N LEU A 340 21.50 -20.69 -20.85
CA LEU A 340 21.04 -19.60 -21.70
C LEU A 340 21.69 -19.63 -23.09
N LYS A 341 23.01 -19.74 -23.15
CA LYS A 341 23.76 -19.80 -24.42
C LYS A 341 23.41 -21.04 -25.25
N SER A 342 22.98 -22.13 -24.61
CA SER A 342 22.50 -23.33 -25.32
C SER A 342 21.05 -23.21 -25.82
N GLY A 343 20.25 -22.29 -25.31
CA GLY A 343 18.82 -22.20 -25.57
C GLY A 343 18.01 -23.33 -24.92
N ASP A 344 18.56 -24.00 -23.89
CA ASP A 344 17.94 -25.15 -23.24
C ASP A 344 17.13 -24.69 -22.03
N GLN A 345 15.81 -24.51 -22.26
CA GLN A 345 14.86 -24.08 -21.22
C GLN A 345 14.75 -25.06 -20.06
N SER A 346 14.80 -26.38 -20.35
CA SER A 346 14.66 -27.41 -19.31
C SER A 346 15.87 -27.39 -18.37
N ARG A 347 17.06 -27.22 -18.91
CA ARG A 347 18.29 -27.08 -18.14
C ARG A 347 18.29 -25.79 -17.33
N LEU A 348 17.88 -24.67 -17.94
CA LEU A 348 17.74 -23.38 -17.25
C LEU A 348 16.83 -23.49 -16.03
N GLN A 349 15.67 -24.10 -16.18
CA GLN A 349 14.72 -24.31 -15.09
C GLN A 349 15.30 -25.19 -13.98
N GLY A 350 16.01 -26.26 -14.33
CA GLY A 350 16.66 -27.13 -13.36
C GLY A 350 17.74 -26.42 -12.54
N GLU A 351 18.58 -25.60 -13.19
CA GLU A 351 19.63 -24.83 -12.51
C GLU A 351 19.03 -23.77 -11.58
N LEU A 352 17.99 -23.03 -12.03
CA LEU A 352 17.30 -22.03 -11.20
C LEU A 352 16.63 -22.68 -9.99
N SER A 353 15.91 -23.79 -10.19
CA SER A 353 15.26 -24.51 -9.09
C SER A 353 16.28 -25.00 -8.06
N GLY A 354 17.45 -25.46 -8.49
CA GLY A 354 18.54 -25.86 -7.60
C GLY A 354 19.10 -24.69 -6.79
N ILE A 355 19.38 -23.55 -7.43
CA ILE A 355 19.89 -22.34 -6.77
C ILE A 355 18.86 -21.83 -5.74
N PHE A 356 17.60 -21.67 -6.13
CA PHE A 356 16.57 -21.16 -5.24
C PHE A 356 16.21 -22.13 -4.11
N GLY A 357 16.28 -23.45 -4.35
CA GLY A 357 16.15 -24.46 -3.30
C GLY A 357 17.24 -24.33 -2.23
N LEU A 358 18.49 -24.05 -2.62
CA LEU A 358 19.56 -23.77 -1.67
C LEU A 358 19.32 -22.44 -0.92
N LEU A 359 18.81 -21.40 -1.58
CA LEU A 359 18.46 -20.12 -0.94
C LEU A 359 17.32 -20.27 0.07
N GLU A 360 16.35 -21.14 -0.22
CA GLU A 360 15.22 -21.44 0.67
C GLU A 360 15.66 -22.19 1.93
N LEU A 361 16.63 -23.10 1.81
CA LEU A 361 17.22 -23.80 2.94
C LEU A 361 18.07 -22.87 3.83
N ASN A 362 18.71 -21.83 3.26
CA ASN A 362 19.62 -20.94 3.96
C ASN A 362 18.93 -19.64 4.42
N ARG A 363 17.89 -19.74 5.24
CA ARG A 363 17.05 -18.62 5.72
C ARG A 363 17.81 -17.51 6.44
N GLY A 364 18.98 -17.82 7.04
CA GLY A 364 19.78 -16.85 7.80
C GLY A 364 20.39 -15.70 6.99
N GLN A 365 20.42 -15.79 5.65
CA GLN A 365 20.99 -14.75 4.78
C GLN A 365 20.00 -13.64 4.39
N GLY A 366 18.72 -13.85 4.63
CA GLY A 366 17.66 -12.88 4.41
C GLY A 366 17.27 -12.66 2.93
N SER A 367 16.16 -11.95 2.74
CA SER A 367 15.57 -11.67 1.43
C SER A 367 16.52 -10.92 0.48
N ARG A 368 17.31 -9.97 1.00
CA ARG A 368 18.24 -9.16 0.20
C ARG A 368 19.29 -10.00 -0.53
N TYR A 369 19.75 -11.09 0.09
CA TYR A 369 20.72 -11.95 -0.56
C TYR A 369 20.12 -12.67 -1.78
N ALA A 370 18.94 -13.24 -1.66
CA ALA A 370 18.24 -13.87 -2.77
C ALA A 370 17.91 -12.88 -3.90
N GLN A 371 17.50 -11.67 -3.54
CA GLN A 371 17.29 -10.58 -4.50
C GLN A 371 18.57 -10.20 -5.24
N ASN A 372 19.71 -10.10 -4.55
CA ASN A 372 21.02 -9.84 -5.17
C ASN A 372 21.45 -10.96 -6.11
N VAL A 373 21.20 -12.23 -5.75
CA VAL A 373 21.45 -13.38 -6.64
C VAL A 373 20.63 -13.25 -7.92
N SER A 374 19.33 -12.97 -7.81
CA SER A 374 18.45 -12.76 -8.98
C SER A 374 18.92 -11.61 -9.87
N LEU A 375 19.26 -10.47 -9.28
CA LEU A 375 19.79 -9.33 -10.04
C LEU A 375 21.09 -9.67 -10.76
N HIS A 376 21.97 -10.41 -10.10
CA HIS A 376 23.23 -10.86 -10.72
C HIS A 376 22.96 -11.75 -11.93
N LEU A 377 22.07 -12.74 -11.83
CA LEU A 377 21.68 -13.62 -12.95
C LEU A 377 21.06 -12.83 -14.11
N ILE A 378 20.21 -11.85 -13.82
CA ILE A 378 19.61 -10.96 -14.83
C ILE A 378 20.69 -10.14 -15.55
N LEU A 379 21.64 -9.54 -14.82
CA LEU A 379 22.75 -8.78 -15.41
C LEU A 379 23.65 -9.67 -16.29
N GLN A 380 23.94 -10.87 -15.84
CA GLN A 380 24.72 -11.82 -16.64
C GLN A 380 23.99 -12.24 -17.92
N SER A 381 22.66 -12.33 -17.89
CA SER A 381 21.87 -12.62 -19.08
C SER A 381 21.90 -11.49 -20.11
N SER A 382 21.97 -10.23 -19.66
CA SER A 382 22.13 -9.06 -20.54
C SER A 382 23.48 -9.11 -21.27
N GLN A 383 24.53 -9.63 -20.64
CA GLN A 383 25.81 -9.84 -21.30
C GLN A 383 25.71 -10.88 -22.45
N VAL A 384 24.92 -11.94 -22.28
CA VAL A 384 24.62 -12.91 -23.35
C VAL A 384 23.89 -12.24 -24.53
N LEU A 385 22.93 -11.35 -24.24
CA LEU A 385 22.23 -10.58 -25.29
C LEU A 385 23.19 -9.65 -26.05
N LEU A 386 24.11 -8.98 -25.35
CA LEU A 386 25.14 -8.14 -25.97
C LEU A 386 26.05 -8.94 -26.93
N GLU A 387 26.54 -10.10 -26.52
CA GLU A 387 27.37 -10.99 -27.35
C GLU A 387 26.64 -11.43 -28.66
N LEU A 388 25.32 -11.50 -28.63
CA LEU A 388 24.50 -11.88 -29.79
C LEU A 388 23.97 -10.68 -30.59
N ASN A 389 24.45 -9.46 -30.33
CA ASN A 389 23.91 -8.22 -30.90
C ASN A 389 22.37 -8.14 -30.75
N GLY A 390 21.86 -8.57 -29.61
CA GLY A 390 20.43 -8.65 -29.31
C GLY A 390 19.95 -7.56 -28.36
N MET A 391 20.87 -6.75 -27.80
CA MET A 391 20.50 -5.68 -26.88
C MET A 391 19.81 -4.55 -27.66
N THR A 392 18.55 -4.34 -27.38
CA THR A 392 17.70 -3.31 -27.98
C THR A 392 17.20 -2.38 -26.87
N ALA A 393 16.71 -1.19 -27.23
CA ALA A 393 16.09 -0.27 -26.26
C ALA A 393 14.94 -0.92 -25.46
N GLU A 394 14.25 -1.91 -26.03
CA GLU A 394 13.22 -2.68 -25.33
C GLU A 394 13.82 -3.57 -24.24
N TRP A 395 14.95 -4.24 -24.50
CA TRP A 395 15.65 -5.05 -23.50
C TRP A 395 16.27 -4.21 -22.39
N GLU A 396 16.85 -3.03 -22.72
CA GLU A 396 17.35 -2.09 -21.73
C GLU A 396 16.23 -1.63 -20.78
N LYS A 397 15.05 -1.31 -21.34
CA LYS A 397 13.88 -0.95 -20.52
C LYS A 397 13.43 -2.10 -19.63
N ARG A 398 13.38 -3.34 -20.16
CA ARG A 398 13.01 -4.54 -19.38
C ARG A 398 13.99 -4.80 -18.25
N GLU A 399 15.29 -4.60 -18.48
CA GLU A 399 16.31 -4.74 -17.44
C GLU A 399 16.13 -3.70 -16.32
N MET A 400 15.91 -2.43 -16.66
CA MET A 400 15.63 -1.38 -15.67
C MET A 400 14.35 -1.68 -14.86
N GLU A 401 13.31 -2.21 -15.50
CA GLU A 401 12.08 -2.62 -14.82
C GLU A 401 12.32 -3.84 -13.93
N ALA A 402 13.15 -4.79 -14.35
CA ALA A 402 13.48 -5.99 -13.60
C ALA A 402 14.12 -5.66 -12.25
N TRP A 403 15.00 -4.66 -12.18
CA TRP A 403 15.57 -4.18 -10.92
C TRP A 403 14.50 -3.79 -9.91
N LYS A 404 13.51 -3.01 -10.35
CA LYS A 404 12.41 -2.56 -9.49
C LYS A 404 11.53 -3.74 -9.05
N LEU A 405 11.23 -4.65 -9.98
CA LEU A 405 10.32 -5.76 -9.74
C LEU A 405 10.96 -6.83 -8.83
N VAL A 406 12.24 -7.12 -8.98
CA VAL A 406 12.98 -8.04 -8.09
C VAL A 406 12.95 -7.53 -6.64
N MET A 407 13.18 -6.22 -6.43
CA MET A 407 13.17 -5.63 -5.08
C MET A 407 11.76 -5.55 -4.47
N ARG A 408 10.71 -5.68 -5.27
CA ARG A 408 9.30 -5.67 -4.81
C ARG A 408 8.73 -7.07 -4.52
N GLN A 409 9.48 -8.14 -4.83
CA GLN A 409 9.00 -9.48 -4.54
C GLN A 409 8.91 -9.70 -3.02
N GLU A 410 7.83 -10.32 -2.59
CA GLU A 410 7.53 -10.50 -1.16
C GLU A 410 7.78 -11.94 -0.67
N THR A 411 7.98 -12.89 -1.60
CA THR A 411 8.36 -14.27 -1.28
C THR A 411 9.48 -14.77 -2.19
N ILE A 412 10.24 -15.76 -1.70
CA ILE A 412 11.31 -16.39 -2.49
C ILE A 412 10.73 -17.09 -3.73
N GLN A 413 9.52 -17.64 -3.64
CA GLN A 413 8.85 -18.30 -4.76
C GLN A 413 8.37 -17.29 -5.81
N ASP A 414 7.88 -16.10 -5.40
CA ASP A 414 7.56 -15.01 -6.34
C ASP A 414 8.83 -14.54 -7.05
N LEU A 415 9.94 -14.42 -6.30
CA LEU A 415 11.24 -14.06 -6.85
C LEU A 415 11.73 -15.08 -7.86
N LEU A 416 11.64 -16.39 -7.56
CA LEU A 416 12.00 -17.47 -8.48
C LEU A 416 11.17 -17.38 -9.76
N ARG A 417 9.84 -17.31 -9.64
CA ARG A 417 8.94 -17.23 -10.81
C ARG A 417 9.24 -16.04 -11.69
N TYR A 418 9.51 -14.89 -11.09
CA TYR A 418 9.88 -13.69 -11.82
C TYR A 418 11.22 -13.85 -12.55
N THR A 419 12.25 -14.33 -11.84
CA THR A 419 13.60 -14.55 -12.39
C THR A 419 13.57 -15.59 -13.52
N GLU A 420 12.86 -16.69 -13.32
CA GLU A 420 12.66 -17.74 -14.34
C GLU A 420 11.96 -17.17 -15.57
N SER A 421 10.87 -16.41 -15.39
CA SER A 421 10.15 -15.80 -16.51
C SER A 421 11.03 -14.85 -17.32
N TYR A 422 11.82 -14.01 -16.64
CA TYR A 422 12.76 -13.10 -17.30
C TYR A 422 13.83 -13.85 -18.11
N LEU A 423 14.49 -14.81 -17.49
CA LEU A 423 15.56 -15.58 -18.13
C LEU A 423 15.04 -16.51 -19.24
N ARG A 424 13.79 -16.97 -19.14
CA ARG A 424 13.13 -17.73 -20.21
C ARG A 424 12.96 -16.89 -21.47
N HIS A 425 12.53 -15.63 -21.35
CA HIS A 425 12.45 -14.74 -22.51
C HIS A 425 13.81 -14.50 -23.16
N VAL A 426 14.89 -14.42 -22.36
CA VAL A 426 16.26 -14.35 -22.91
C VAL A 426 16.62 -15.64 -23.64
N CYS A 427 16.27 -16.80 -23.06
CA CYS A 427 16.52 -18.11 -23.66
C CYS A 427 15.79 -18.25 -25.02
N ASP A 428 14.51 -17.87 -25.09
CA ASP A 428 13.71 -17.86 -26.33
C ASP A 428 14.35 -16.99 -27.41
N PHE A 429 14.85 -15.80 -27.01
CA PHE A 429 15.56 -14.93 -27.94
C PHE A 429 16.85 -15.57 -28.48
N VAL A 430 17.62 -16.20 -27.60
CA VAL A 430 18.85 -16.92 -27.99
C VAL A 430 18.52 -18.06 -28.95
N GLU A 431 17.51 -18.86 -28.65
CA GLU A 431 17.04 -19.96 -29.51
C GLU A 431 16.59 -19.44 -30.88
N ALA A 432 15.77 -18.40 -30.93
CA ALA A 432 15.33 -17.78 -32.18
C ALA A 432 16.50 -17.26 -33.04
N LYS A 433 17.50 -16.63 -32.40
CA LYS A 433 18.72 -16.17 -33.08
C LYS A 433 19.57 -17.32 -33.63
N ARG A 434 19.64 -18.42 -32.90
CA ARG A 434 20.35 -19.64 -33.35
C ARG A 434 19.61 -20.27 -34.52
N CYS A 435 18.29 -20.46 -34.42
CA CYS A 435 17.47 -20.99 -35.51
C CYS A 435 17.56 -20.09 -36.76
N GLY A 436 17.51 -18.77 -36.60
CA GLY A 436 17.67 -17.82 -37.71
C GLY A 436 19.03 -17.94 -38.39
N LYS A 437 20.14 -18.03 -37.65
CA LYS A 437 21.48 -18.26 -38.20
C LYS A 437 21.60 -19.62 -38.85
N SER A 438 21.03 -20.67 -38.25
CA SER A 438 21.01 -22.02 -38.83
C SER A 438 20.26 -22.03 -40.15
N SER A 439 19.09 -21.43 -40.22
CA SER A 439 18.28 -21.31 -41.44
C SER A 439 19.04 -20.57 -42.56
N GLU A 440 19.72 -19.47 -42.24
CA GLU A 440 20.52 -18.71 -43.21
C GLU A 440 21.71 -19.54 -43.76
N VAL A 441 22.36 -20.29 -42.90
CA VAL A 441 23.43 -21.21 -43.33
C VAL A 441 22.88 -22.31 -44.23
N ILE A 442 21.75 -22.94 -43.89
CA ILE A 442 21.09 -23.95 -44.70
C ILE A 442 20.72 -23.40 -46.09
N GLU A 443 20.14 -22.22 -46.13
CA GLU A 443 19.79 -21.50 -47.35
C GLU A 443 21.03 -21.23 -48.24
N ARG A 444 22.13 -20.79 -47.65
CA ARG A 444 23.40 -20.59 -48.36
C ARG A 444 23.96 -21.92 -48.91
N VAL A 445 23.92 -23.00 -48.12
CA VAL A 445 24.33 -24.34 -48.56
C VAL A 445 23.47 -24.80 -49.74
N ARG A 446 22.14 -24.65 -49.66
CA ARG A 446 21.22 -25.01 -50.75
C ARG A 446 21.47 -24.20 -52.00
N ARG A 447 21.70 -22.90 -51.87
CA ARG A 447 22.03 -22.02 -52.99
C ARG A 447 23.31 -22.45 -53.69
N LEU A 448 24.38 -22.67 -52.92
CA LEU A 448 25.68 -23.10 -53.42
C LEU A 448 25.56 -24.45 -54.18
N ILE A 449 24.83 -25.41 -53.61
CA ILE A 449 24.56 -26.69 -54.27
C ILE A 449 23.73 -26.46 -55.56
N GLY A 450 22.73 -25.60 -55.53
CA GLY A 450 21.90 -25.29 -56.70
C GLY A 450 22.67 -24.62 -57.84
N GLU A 451 23.67 -23.82 -57.54
CA GLU A 451 24.55 -23.15 -58.51
C GLU A 451 25.65 -24.06 -59.05
N ARG A 452 26.20 -24.96 -58.24
CA ARG A 452 27.40 -25.74 -58.53
C ARG A 452 27.17 -27.26 -58.48
N TYR A 453 25.92 -27.73 -58.62
CA TYR A 453 25.60 -29.17 -58.52
C TYR A 453 26.34 -30.04 -59.54
N ALA A 454 26.72 -29.48 -60.71
CA ALA A 454 27.48 -30.20 -61.75
C ALA A 454 28.95 -30.38 -61.40
N ASP A 455 29.52 -29.60 -60.48
CA ASP A 455 30.91 -29.67 -60.06
C ASP A 455 31.14 -30.89 -59.14
N ASN A 456 32.41 -31.33 -59.04
CA ASN A 456 32.80 -32.36 -58.08
C ASN A 456 32.87 -31.78 -56.67
N LEU A 457 31.72 -31.38 -56.11
CA LEU A 457 31.60 -30.74 -54.82
C LEU A 457 31.93 -31.71 -53.70
N THR A 458 32.92 -31.34 -52.86
CA THR A 458 33.20 -31.98 -51.57
C THR A 458 32.52 -31.22 -50.41
N ILE A 459 32.42 -31.88 -49.27
CA ILE A 459 31.87 -31.20 -48.07
C ILE A 459 32.81 -30.06 -47.64
N ALA A 460 34.10 -30.14 -47.94
CA ALA A 460 35.08 -29.08 -47.63
C ALA A 460 34.79 -27.84 -48.51
N ASP A 461 34.47 -28.03 -49.80
CA ASP A 461 34.12 -26.91 -50.69
C ASP A 461 32.83 -26.21 -50.25
N ILE A 462 31.82 -26.99 -49.88
CA ILE A 462 30.57 -26.47 -49.38
C ILE A 462 30.79 -25.70 -48.06
N ALA A 463 31.56 -26.26 -47.15
CA ALA A 463 31.88 -25.64 -45.85
C ALA A 463 32.70 -24.35 -46.02
N ALA A 464 33.65 -24.32 -46.96
CA ALA A 464 34.41 -23.10 -47.28
C ALA A 464 33.48 -22.00 -47.85
N GLY A 465 32.52 -22.38 -48.71
CA GLY A 465 31.54 -21.44 -49.29
C GLY A 465 30.58 -20.80 -48.26
N VAL A 466 30.42 -21.42 -47.11
CA VAL A 466 29.61 -20.87 -45.97
C VAL A 466 30.48 -20.44 -44.79
N TYR A 467 31.79 -20.45 -44.92
CA TYR A 467 32.78 -20.06 -43.90
C TYR A 467 32.66 -20.85 -42.59
N LEU A 468 32.43 -22.17 -42.67
CA LEU A 468 32.25 -23.06 -41.52
C LEU A 468 33.15 -24.32 -41.66
N SER A 469 33.31 -25.05 -40.56
CA SER A 469 34.05 -26.32 -40.63
C SER A 469 33.19 -27.43 -41.29
N PRO A 470 33.83 -28.38 -42.02
CA PRO A 470 33.11 -29.49 -42.66
C PRO A 470 32.27 -30.32 -41.70
N THR A 471 32.80 -30.56 -40.49
CA THR A 471 32.12 -31.33 -39.46
C THR A 471 30.85 -30.60 -38.98
N TYR A 472 30.94 -29.29 -38.78
CA TYR A 472 29.81 -28.49 -38.32
C TYR A 472 28.69 -28.40 -39.39
N VAL A 473 29.05 -28.20 -40.67
CA VAL A 473 28.06 -28.15 -41.76
C VAL A 473 27.32 -29.48 -41.87
N ARG A 474 28.01 -30.62 -41.78
CA ARG A 474 27.37 -31.96 -41.79
C ARG A 474 26.34 -32.10 -40.66
N LEU A 475 26.73 -31.76 -39.46
CA LEU A 475 25.91 -31.92 -38.25
C LEU A 475 24.67 -31.00 -38.35
N LEU A 476 24.89 -29.71 -38.61
CA LEU A 476 23.88 -28.68 -38.68
C LEU A 476 22.84 -29.02 -39.78
N TYR A 477 23.31 -29.34 -41.00
CA TYR A 477 22.42 -29.64 -42.12
C TYR A 477 21.54 -30.86 -41.84
N LYS A 478 22.12 -31.94 -41.30
CA LYS A 478 21.37 -33.14 -40.94
C LYS A 478 20.39 -32.90 -39.79
N GLN A 479 20.78 -32.10 -38.78
CA GLN A 479 19.93 -31.78 -37.64
C GLN A 479 18.71 -30.94 -38.06
N GLU A 480 18.88 -29.93 -38.91
CA GLU A 480 17.84 -28.99 -39.29
C GLU A 480 16.95 -29.51 -40.42
N THR A 481 17.51 -30.34 -41.35
CA THR A 481 16.75 -30.79 -42.53
C THR A 481 16.38 -32.28 -42.49
N GLY A 482 16.91 -33.03 -41.56
CA GLY A 482 16.73 -34.49 -41.44
C GLY A 482 17.51 -35.31 -42.47
N GLU A 483 18.16 -34.68 -43.47
CA GLU A 483 18.94 -35.34 -44.53
C GLU A 483 20.41 -34.87 -44.56
N THR A 484 21.29 -35.66 -45.13
CA THR A 484 22.67 -35.24 -45.32
C THR A 484 22.82 -34.28 -46.49
N VAL A 485 23.89 -33.47 -46.48
CA VAL A 485 24.25 -32.55 -47.55
C VAL A 485 24.37 -33.29 -48.91
N PHE A 486 24.96 -34.51 -48.90
CA PHE A 486 25.14 -35.34 -50.10
C PHE A 486 23.80 -35.95 -50.60
N GLU A 487 22.91 -36.31 -49.70
CA GLU A 487 21.55 -36.74 -50.08
C GLU A 487 20.82 -35.62 -50.80
N TYR A 488 20.91 -34.38 -50.28
CA TYR A 488 20.34 -33.22 -50.95
C TYR A 488 20.98 -32.91 -52.29
N LEU A 489 22.33 -32.95 -52.40
CA LEU A 489 23.04 -32.78 -53.68
C LEU A 489 22.57 -33.82 -54.70
N THR A 490 22.42 -35.08 -54.27
CA THR A 490 21.94 -36.16 -55.11
C THR A 490 20.51 -35.87 -55.61
N LYS A 491 19.62 -35.43 -54.72
CA LYS A 491 18.25 -35.03 -55.13
C LYS A 491 18.29 -33.93 -56.18
N VAL A 492 19.05 -32.86 -55.98
CA VAL A 492 19.18 -31.75 -56.94
C VAL A 492 19.70 -32.26 -58.31
N ARG A 493 20.71 -33.09 -58.33
CA ARG A 493 21.24 -33.67 -59.55
C ARG A 493 20.23 -34.53 -60.29
N ILE A 494 19.46 -35.35 -59.59
CA ILE A 494 18.40 -36.18 -60.19
C ILE A 494 17.26 -35.32 -60.77
N GLU A 495 16.84 -34.28 -60.05
CA GLU A 495 15.81 -33.36 -60.57
C GLU A 495 16.30 -32.62 -61.81
N LYS A 496 17.53 -32.15 -61.84
CA LYS A 496 18.13 -31.56 -63.04
C LYS A 496 18.25 -32.58 -64.21
N ALA A 497 18.63 -33.84 -63.89
CA ALA A 497 18.66 -34.91 -64.89
C ALA A 497 17.28 -35.19 -65.50
N LYS A 498 16.21 -35.20 -64.69
CA LYS A 498 14.84 -35.34 -65.16
C LYS A 498 14.45 -34.22 -66.17
N MET A 499 14.89 -32.97 -65.89
CA MET A 499 14.63 -31.84 -66.80
C MET A 499 15.37 -32.01 -68.14
N LEU A 500 16.65 -32.38 -68.09
CA LEU A 500 17.47 -32.58 -69.31
C LEU A 500 17.05 -33.80 -70.11
N LEU A 501 16.53 -34.85 -69.51
CA LEU A 501 16.04 -36.05 -70.16
C LEU A 501 14.71 -35.81 -70.91
N ARG A 502 13.98 -34.76 -70.67
CA ARG A 502 12.76 -34.36 -71.42
C ARG A 502 13.07 -33.93 -72.87
N ASP A 503 14.28 -33.45 -73.12
CA ASP A 503 14.74 -33.08 -74.40
C ASP A 503 15.29 -34.36 -75.13
N PRO A 504 14.63 -34.79 -76.24
CA PRO A 504 15.03 -35.98 -77.01
C PRO A 504 16.45 -35.90 -77.57
N GLN A 505 16.97 -34.70 -77.80
CA GLN A 505 18.29 -34.48 -78.35
C GLN A 505 19.44 -34.81 -77.41
N ASN A 506 19.22 -34.74 -76.10
CA ASN A 506 20.23 -35.00 -75.12
C ASN A 506 20.51 -36.52 -74.99
N LYS A 507 21.69 -36.97 -75.29
CA LYS A 507 22.05 -38.37 -75.07
C LYS A 507 22.22 -38.68 -73.59
N PHE A 508 21.89 -39.88 -73.15
CA PHE A 508 21.93 -40.30 -71.73
C PHE A 508 23.25 -40.01 -71.04
N TYR A 509 24.38 -40.31 -71.76
CA TYR A 509 25.71 -40.06 -71.14
C TYR A 509 26.06 -38.56 -71.04
N GLU A 510 25.54 -37.75 -71.95
CA GLU A 510 25.67 -36.30 -71.92
C GLU A 510 24.93 -35.72 -70.71
N VAL A 511 23.72 -36.20 -70.45
CA VAL A 511 22.96 -35.83 -69.23
C VAL A 511 23.70 -36.26 -67.97
N CYS A 512 24.27 -37.49 -67.95
CA CYS A 512 25.07 -37.98 -66.84
C CYS A 512 26.22 -37.02 -66.48
N TYR A 513 27.00 -36.60 -67.47
CA TYR A 513 28.13 -35.68 -67.27
C TYR A 513 27.64 -34.25 -66.93
N ALA A 514 26.61 -33.80 -67.57
CA ALA A 514 26.03 -32.46 -67.31
C ALA A 514 25.50 -32.28 -65.90
N VAL A 515 25.08 -33.37 -65.24
CA VAL A 515 24.63 -33.28 -63.83
C VAL A 515 25.71 -33.67 -62.81
N GLY A 516 26.96 -33.82 -63.24
CA GLY A 516 28.12 -34.00 -62.36
C GLY A 516 28.44 -35.44 -61.96
N TYR A 517 28.01 -36.45 -62.77
CA TYR A 517 28.43 -37.85 -62.60
C TYR A 517 29.44 -38.26 -63.68
N SER A 518 30.53 -38.91 -63.28
CA SER A 518 31.54 -39.40 -64.19
C SER A 518 31.29 -40.83 -64.69
N ASP A 519 30.47 -41.62 -63.98
CA ASP A 519 30.15 -43.01 -64.33
C ASP A 519 28.66 -43.17 -64.67
N PRO A 520 28.30 -43.38 -65.96
CA PRO A 520 26.94 -43.61 -66.41
C PRO A 520 26.25 -44.83 -65.76
N SER A 521 27.03 -45.90 -65.44
CA SER A 521 26.47 -47.10 -64.82
C SER A 521 26.02 -46.82 -63.38
N HIS A 522 26.85 -46.10 -62.62
CA HIS A 522 26.52 -45.67 -61.29
C HIS A 522 25.33 -44.70 -61.27
N PHE A 523 25.33 -43.70 -62.17
CA PHE A 523 24.22 -42.76 -62.34
C PHE A 523 22.89 -43.46 -62.66
N SER A 524 22.90 -44.44 -63.57
CA SER A 524 21.66 -45.16 -63.95
C SER A 524 21.05 -45.94 -62.77
N LYS A 525 21.90 -46.59 -61.93
CA LYS A 525 21.46 -47.27 -60.72
C LYS A 525 20.87 -46.28 -59.68
N LEU A 526 21.55 -45.17 -59.49
CA LEU A 526 21.12 -44.13 -58.54
C LEU A 526 19.80 -43.45 -59.00
N PHE A 527 19.71 -43.13 -60.27
CA PHE A 527 18.49 -42.57 -60.88
C PHE A 527 17.28 -43.51 -60.69
N LYS A 528 17.47 -44.82 -61.01
CA LYS A 528 16.46 -45.85 -60.78
C LYS A 528 16.05 -45.96 -59.31
N LYS A 529 17.02 -45.89 -58.37
CA LYS A 529 16.73 -45.91 -56.92
C LYS A 529 15.87 -44.74 -56.49
N MET A 530 16.10 -43.56 -57.05
CA MET A 530 15.41 -42.31 -56.63
C MET A 530 14.08 -42.08 -57.37
N THR A 531 13.92 -42.62 -58.61
CA THR A 531 12.74 -42.33 -59.44
C THR A 531 11.87 -43.55 -59.74
N GLY A 532 12.36 -44.78 -59.40
CA GLY A 532 11.67 -46.03 -59.68
C GLY A 532 11.89 -46.57 -61.09
N SER A 533 12.41 -45.79 -62.04
CA SER A 533 12.64 -46.17 -63.45
C SER A 533 14.06 -45.83 -63.93
N THR A 534 14.55 -46.54 -64.94
CA THR A 534 15.84 -46.18 -65.53
C THR A 534 15.71 -44.87 -66.32
N PRO A 535 16.81 -44.10 -66.54
CA PRO A 535 16.78 -42.85 -67.29
C PRO A 535 16.16 -43.01 -68.68
N SER A 536 16.41 -44.15 -69.41
CA SER A 536 15.82 -44.46 -70.71
C SER A 536 14.32 -44.72 -70.62
N ALA A 537 13.87 -45.53 -69.64
CA ALA A 537 12.46 -45.80 -69.44
C ALA A 537 11.69 -44.52 -68.98
N TYR A 538 12.35 -43.66 -68.16
CA TYR A 538 11.78 -42.38 -67.76
C TYR A 538 11.56 -41.43 -68.92
N ARG A 539 12.48 -41.41 -69.92
CA ARG A 539 12.33 -40.62 -71.13
C ARG A 539 11.14 -41.12 -72.00
N GLU A 540 11.03 -42.44 -72.14
CA GLU A 540 9.92 -43.05 -72.94
C GLU A 540 8.55 -42.77 -72.28
N GLN A 541 8.45 -42.64 -71.02
CA GLN A 541 7.23 -42.29 -70.28
C GLN A 541 6.81 -40.81 -70.38
N GLN A 542 7.74 -39.93 -70.78
CA GLN A 542 7.50 -38.48 -70.84
C GLN A 542 7.27 -38.00 -72.28
N ASN A 543 7.58 -38.83 -73.31
CA ASN A 543 7.22 -38.66 -74.71
C ASN A 543 5.90 -39.40 -75.03
#